data_4777c96801fb4d5a72a7bd808cef2a22
#
_entry.id   4777c96801fb4d5a72a7bd808cef2a22
#
_cell.length_a   1.000
_cell.length_b   1.000
_cell.length_c   1.000
_cell.angle_alpha   90.00
_cell.angle_beta   90.00
_cell.angle_gamma   90.00
#
_symmetry.space_group_name_H-M   'P 1'
#
loop_
_entity.id
_entity.type
_entity.pdbx_description
1 polymer ?
#
loop_
_entity_poly.entity_id
_entity_poly.type
_entity_poly.pdbx_seq_one_letter_code
_entity_poly.pdbx_strand_id
1 'polypeptide(L)' 'MGQQEVYDLLKKYKKKWLNARDIAKLLDASFNTVVGNLKRLRKAGFVLVKKAYQVVEPAGRRLVYLYRFKK' A
#
# COMPACT_ATOMS: atom_id res chain seq x y z
N MET A 1 -2.58 -4.02 15.49
CA MET A 1 -2.29 -4.11 14.03
C MET A 1 -0.80 -4.03 13.79
N GLY A 2 -0.25 -5.01 13.15
CA GLY A 2 1.17 -5.07 12.94
C GLY A 2 1.57 -5.17 11.48
N GLN A 3 2.87 -5.09 11.27
CA GLN A 3 3.49 -5.22 9.96
C GLN A 3 3.11 -6.55 9.28
N GLN A 4 2.96 -7.60 10.05
CA GLN A 4 2.60 -8.92 9.55
C GLN A 4 1.24 -8.92 8.85
N GLU A 5 0.28 -8.18 9.37
CA GLU A 5 -1.05 -8.12 8.76
C GLU A 5 -1.01 -7.47 7.38
N VAL A 6 -0.22 -6.42 7.23
CA VAL A 6 -0.03 -5.76 5.94
C VAL A 6 0.66 -6.72 4.97
N TYR A 7 1.68 -7.41 5.43
CA TYR A 7 2.40 -8.38 4.62
C TYR A 7 1.47 -9.49 4.13
N ASP A 8 0.67 -10.05 5.03
CA ASP A 8 -0.25 -11.14 4.70
C ASP A 8 -1.31 -10.70 3.70
N LEU A 9 -1.81 -9.47 3.85
CA LEU A 9 -2.78 -8.93 2.91
C LEU A 9 -2.19 -8.80 1.50
N LEU A 10 -0.97 -8.26 1.42
CA LEU A 10 -0.29 -8.09 0.13
C LEU A 10 0.01 -9.45 -0.51
N LYS A 11 0.35 -10.43 0.30
CA LYS A 11 0.58 -11.79 -0.17
C LYS A 11 -0.70 -12.41 -0.74
N LYS A 12 -1.82 -12.14 -0.09
CA LYS A 12 -3.13 -12.61 -0.55
C LYS A 12 -3.48 -12.04 -1.92
N TYR A 13 -3.16 -10.76 -2.13
CA TYR A 13 -3.43 -10.07 -3.39
C TYR A 13 -2.16 -9.88 -4.22
N LYS A 14 -1.33 -10.89 -4.26
CA LYS A 14 0.05 -10.78 -4.77
C LYS A 14 0.20 -10.26 -6.19
N LYS A 15 -0.84 -10.34 -7.00
CA LYS A 15 -0.80 -9.83 -8.38
C LYS A 15 -1.40 -8.45 -8.55
N LYS A 16 -1.88 -7.85 -7.47
CA LYS A 16 -2.53 -6.54 -7.53
C LYS A 16 -1.66 -5.46 -6.93
N TRP A 17 -1.72 -4.31 -7.56
CA TRP A 17 -1.13 -3.09 -7.00
C TRP A 17 -2.19 -2.40 -6.14
N LEU A 18 -1.86 -2.14 -4.88
CA LEU A 18 -2.78 -1.51 -3.93
C LEU A 18 -2.13 -0.26 -3.37
N ASN A 19 -2.92 0.80 -3.19
CA ASN A 19 -2.42 1.98 -2.50
C ASN A 19 -2.64 1.83 -0.99
N ALA A 20 -2.02 2.72 -0.20
CA ALA A 20 -2.11 2.63 1.25
C ALA A 20 -3.55 2.78 1.76
N ARG A 21 -4.36 3.58 1.09
CA ARG A 21 -5.77 3.76 1.47
C ARG A 21 -6.57 2.48 1.28
N ASP A 22 -6.35 1.78 0.17
CA ASP A 22 -7.02 0.50 -0.07
C ASP A 22 -6.64 -0.52 0.98
N ILE A 23 -5.36 -0.58 1.32
CA ILE A 23 -4.85 -1.50 2.34
C ILE A 23 -5.47 -1.17 3.70
N ALA A 24 -5.52 0.11 4.05
CA ALA A 24 -6.11 0.54 5.31
C ALA A 24 -7.58 0.16 5.41
N LYS A 25 -8.32 0.32 4.32
CA LYS A 25 -9.72 -0.09 4.25
C LYS A 25 -9.90 -1.59 4.46
N LEU A 26 -9.08 -2.37 3.76
CA LEU A 26 -9.18 -3.83 3.82
C LEU A 26 -8.81 -4.37 5.20
N LEU A 27 -7.94 -3.70 5.92
CA LEU A 27 -7.51 -4.11 7.26
C LEU A 27 -8.26 -3.39 8.37
N ASP A 28 -9.14 -2.46 8.02
CA ASP A 28 -9.84 -1.62 9.00
C ASP A 28 -8.84 -0.94 9.95
N ALA A 29 -7.80 -0.37 9.36
CA ALA A 29 -6.69 0.23 10.09
C ALA A 29 -6.53 1.69 9.72
N SER A 30 -5.77 2.43 10.53
CA SER A 30 -5.50 3.82 10.22
C SER A 30 -4.50 3.92 9.06
N PHE A 31 -4.71 4.92 8.22
CA PHE A 31 -3.83 5.18 7.08
C PHE A 31 -2.37 5.36 7.52
N ASN A 32 -2.15 6.12 8.58
CA ASN A 32 -0.80 6.37 9.07
C ASN A 32 -0.08 5.10 9.53
N THR A 33 -0.80 4.21 10.18
CA THR A 33 -0.26 2.93 10.62
C THR A 33 0.15 2.08 9.41
N VAL A 34 -0.71 2.04 8.40
CA VAL A 34 -0.44 1.28 7.18
C VAL A 34 0.78 1.84 6.45
N VAL A 35 0.86 3.15 6.31
CA VAL A 35 2.00 3.80 5.66
C VAL A 35 3.30 3.46 6.37
N GLY A 36 3.31 3.51 7.71
CA GLY A 36 4.49 3.14 8.50
C GLY A 36 4.92 1.70 8.27
N ASN A 37 3.96 0.79 8.24
CA ASN A 37 4.25 -0.63 8.02
C ASN A 37 4.75 -0.89 6.59
N LEU A 38 4.17 -0.20 5.60
CA LEU A 38 4.60 -0.32 4.21
C LEU A 38 6.03 0.17 4.03
N LYS A 39 6.39 1.26 4.71
CA LYS A 39 7.77 1.76 4.69
C LYS A 39 8.76 0.72 5.19
N ARG A 40 8.42 0.06 6.28
CA ARG A 40 9.28 -0.98 6.86
C ARG A 40 9.41 -2.18 5.94
N LEU A 41 8.30 -2.62 5.36
CA LEU A 41 8.30 -3.74 4.43
C LEU A 41 9.09 -3.44 3.17
N ARG A 42 8.99 -2.20 2.68
CA ARG A 42 9.76 -1.75 1.53
C ARG A 42 11.27 -1.77 1.84
N LYS A 43 11.66 -1.25 2.98
CA LYS A 43 13.06 -1.24 3.42
C LYS A 43 13.60 -2.66 3.53
N ALA A 44 12.78 -3.58 4.02
CA ALA A 44 13.17 -4.98 4.17
C ALA A 44 13.16 -5.76 2.85
N GLY A 45 12.64 -5.15 1.78
CA GLY A 45 12.63 -5.80 0.47
C GLY A 45 11.48 -6.77 0.25
N PHE A 46 10.41 -6.67 1.02
CA PHE A 46 9.26 -7.56 0.90
C PHE A 46 8.19 -7.07 -0.05
N VAL A 47 8.23 -5.81 -0.43
CA VAL A 47 7.22 -5.23 -1.32
C VAL A 47 7.86 -4.43 -2.42
N LEU A 48 7.15 -4.36 -3.55
CA LEU A 48 7.49 -3.49 -4.66
C LEU A 48 6.65 -2.22 -4.52
N VAL A 49 7.20 -1.10 -4.98
CA VAL A 49 6.49 0.17 -4.96
C VAL A 49 6.64 0.84 -6.31
N LYS A 50 5.59 1.49 -6.78
CA LYS A 50 5.66 2.33 -7.96
C LYS A 50 4.83 3.59 -7.74
N LYS A 51 5.18 4.64 -8.47
CA LYS A 51 4.43 5.89 -8.48
C LYS A 51 3.39 5.83 -9.59
N ALA A 52 2.23 6.37 -9.31
CA ALA A 52 1.16 6.49 -10.31
C ALA A 52 0.41 7.80 -10.08
N TYR A 53 -0.23 8.30 -11.12
CA TYR A 53 -1.07 9.47 -11.00
C TYR A 53 -2.52 9.07 -11.05
N GLN A 54 -3.29 9.63 -10.14
CA GLN A 54 -4.71 9.40 -10.05
C GLN A 54 -5.44 10.69 -10.36
N VAL A 55 -6.45 10.63 -11.23
CA VAL A 55 -7.27 11.79 -11.52
C VAL A 55 -8.19 12.04 -10.33
N VAL A 56 -8.15 13.26 -9.80
CA VAL A 56 -8.95 13.67 -8.65
C VAL A 56 -9.68 14.94 -9.02
N GLU A 57 -10.98 14.91 -9.06
CA GLU A 57 -11.75 16.11 -9.37
C GLU A 57 -12.09 16.89 -8.10
N PRO A 58 -12.09 18.23 -8.18
CA PRO A 58 -11.76 19.06 -9.35
C PRO A 58 -10.27 19.40 -9.47
N ALA A 59 -9.43 18.87 -8.62
CA ALA A 59 -8.06 19.34 -8.44
C ALA A 59 -7.06 18.81 -9.49
N GLY A 60 -7.49 17.92 -10.39
CA GLY A 60 -6.61 17.39 -11.41
C GLY A 60 -5.96 16.07 -10.99
N ARG A 61 -4.62 15.98 -11.11
CA ARG A 61 -3.91 14.73 -10.81
C ARG A 61 -3.25 14.75 -9.45
N ARG A 62 -3.18 13.60 -8.86
CA ARG A 62 -2.57 13.40 -7.55
C ARG A 62 -1.62 12.22 -7.62
N LEU A 63 -0.43 12.39 -7.08
CA LEU A 63 0.56 11.32 -7.01
C LEU A 63 0.15 10.32 -5.93
N VAL A 64 0.13 9.05 -6.28
CA VAL A 64 -0.10 7.96 -5.32
C VAL A 64 0.98 6.91 -5.46
N TYR A 65 1.30 6.25 -4.37
CA TYR A 65 2.22 5.13 -4.36
C TYR A 65 1.43 3.85 -4.32
N LEU A 66 1.79 2.92 -5.21
CA LEU A 66 1.16 1.60 -5.27
C LEU A 66 2.13 0.56 -4.77
N TYR A 67 1.63 -0.39 -4.03
CA TYR A 67 2.43 -1.43 -3.41
C TYR A 67 1.96 -2.79 -3.86
N ARG A 68 2.91 -3.69 -4.03
CA ARG A 68 2.63 -5.05 -4.47
C ARG A 68 3.56 -6.00 -3.75
N PHE A 69 3.06 -7.20 -3.46
CA PHE A 69 3.87 -8.25 -2.86
C PHE A 69 5.05 -8.58 -3.77
N LYS A 70 6.23 -8.58 -3.21
CA LYS A 70 7.43 -9.00 -3.93
C LYS A 70 7.62 -10.47 -3.65
N LYS A 71 7.55 -11.21 -4.71
CA LYS A 71 7.69 -12.63 -4.63
C LYS A 71 9.09 -13.08 -4.22
#